data_932bd7a57971323d3a25168dfa139f2d
#
_entry.id   932bd7a57971323d3a25168dfa139f2d
#
_cell.length_a   1.000
_cell.length_b   1.000
_cell.length_c   1.000
_cell.angle_alpha   90.00
_cell.angle_beta   90.00
_cell.angle_gamma   90.00
#
_symmetry.space_group_name_H-M   'P 1'
#
loop_
_entity.id
_entity.type
_entity.pdbx_description
1 polymer ?
#
loop_
_entity_poly.entity_id
_entity_poly.type
_entity_poly.pdbx_seq_one_letter_code
_entity_poly.pdbx_strand_id
1 'polypeptide(L)'
;MKKILLPTDFSENSWNAICYALELFKTTECLLYLVHTYTPILYNPELSLTSRRDLELMDITRKNSQNRLKKTKEKILEKYPNDKHQFETISSFNTLQSEIEKLTEAHAIELIVMGTKGASGIQKILFGTNTIHAIDKTKCPILAIPQKHPFSPLVKILFPTNYEVNFQKETLKELLEIGTNNHSMIHILNATYGYNLSTQQKENKLQLEKLFHGIAHLFHFVDNQNTEETIENFKKNTPIDLIVMLRYKHTFFEKLFSSSLIHQIGFHLQKPLLVLPVLKKNGKSDWKS
;
A
#
# COMPACT_ATOMS: atom_id res chain seq x y z
N MET A 1 -19.95 -3.07 -1.31
CA MET A 1 -18.93 -3.95 -1.91
C MET A 1 -17.65 -3.15 -2.03
N LYS A 2 -16.57 -3.60 -1.35
CA LYS A 2 -15.26 -2.94 -1.31
C LYS A 2 -14.53 -3.11 -2.64
N LYS A 3 -13.95 -2.03 -3.18
CA LYS A 3 -13.25 -2.05 -4.46
C LYS A 3 -11.75 -2.05 -4.25
N ILE A 4 -11.09 -3.12 -4.67
CA ILE A 4 -9.65 -3.35 -4.43
C ILE A 4 -8.93 -3.51 -5.77
N LEU A 5 -7.85 -2.76 -5.96
CA LEU A 5 -6.97 -2.87 -7.11
C LEU A 5 -5.80 -3.82 -6.79
N LEU A 6 -5.58 -4.81 -7.66
CA LEU A 6 -4.54 -5.83 -7.54
C LEU A 6 -3.63 -5.79 -8.78
N PRO A 7 -2.61 -4.91 -8.80
CA PRO A 7 -1.62 -4.89 -9.85
C PRO A 7 -0.82 -6.19 -9.88
N THR A 8 -0.60 -6.74 -11.08
CA THR A 8 0.20 -7.97 -11.26
C THR A 8 1.13 -7.85 -12.46
N ASP A 9 2.36 -8.28 -12.28
CA ASP A 9 3.33 -8.58 -13.32
C ASP A 9 3.49 -10.10 -13.54
N PHE A 10 2.59 -10.85 -12.89
CA PHE A 10 2.56 -12.31 -12.87
C PHE A 10 3.78 -12.95 -12.19
N SER A 11 4.54 -12.21 -11.42
CA SER A 11 5.60 -12.75 -10.56
C SER A 11 5.03 -13.46 -9.34
N GLU A 12 5.85 -14.28 -8.68
CA GLU A 12 5.48 -14.91 -7.41
C GLU A 12 5.14 -13.88 -6.33
N ASN A 13 5.78 -12.71 -6.36
CA ASN A 13 5.54 -11.65 -5.40
C ASN A 13 4.16 -10.99 -5.61
N SER A 14 3.78 -10.70 -6.85
CA SER A 14 2.43 -10.20 -7.15
C SER A 14 1.36 -11.25 -6.86
N TRP A 15 1.64 -12.53 -7.13
CA TRP A 15 0.76 -13.63 -6.74
C TRP A 15 0.58 -13.70 -5.22
N ASN A 16 1.67 -13.61 -4.44
CA ASN A 16 1.60 -13.58 -2.98
C ASN A 16 0.76 -12.42 -2.46
N ALA A 17 0.88 -11.23 -3.04
CA ALA A 17 0.06 -10.07 -2.67
C ALA A 17 -1.43 -10.28 -2.99
N ILE A 18 -1.76 -10.92 -4.12
CA ILE A 18 -3.13 -11.30 -4.46
C ILE A 18 -3.67 -12.28 -3.42
N CYS A 19 -2.96 -13.37 -3.12
CA CYS A 19 -3.38 -14.34 -2.11
C CYS A 19 -3.59 -13.68 -0.74
N TYR A 20 -2.68 -12.78 -0.35
CA TYR A 20 -2.80 -12.02 0.89
C TYR A 20 -4.10 -11.21 0.95
N ALA A 21 -4.45 -10.49 -0.13
CA ALA A 21 -5.69 -9.73 -0.21
C ALA A 21 -6.93 -10.63 -0.10
N LEU A 22 -6.93 -11.78 -0.78
CA LEU A 22 -8.04 -12.72 -0.75
C LEU A 22 -8.30 -13.26 0.66
N GLU A 23 -7.24 -13.59 1.41
CA GLU A 23 -7.35 -14.05 2.79
C GLU A 23 -7.75 -12.93 3.75
N LEU A 24 -7.16 -11.73 3.62
CA LEU A 24 -7.46 -10.59 4.48
C LEU A 24 -8.94 -10.18 4.38
N PHE A 25 -9.50 -10.20 3.18
CA PHE A 25 -10.86 -9.78 2.91
C PHE A 25 -11.85 -10.94 2.69
N LYS A 26 -11.50 -12.17 3.11
CA LYS A 26 -12.33 -13.36 2.87
C LYS A 26 -13.78 -13.26 3.35
N THR A 27 -14.03 -12.45 4.36
CA THR A 27 -15.38 -12.24 4.92
C THR A 27 -16.08 -11.01 4.36
N THR A 28 -15.40 -10.19 3.56
CA THR A 28 -15.88 -8.92 3.02
C THR A 28 -16.33 -9.07 1.57
N GLU A 29 -17.44 -8.46 1.20
CA GLU A 29 -17.85 -8.38 -0.20
C GLU A 29 -16.90 -7.45 -0.97
N CYS A 30 -16.19 -8.00 -1.96
CA CYS A 30 -15.18 -7.28 -2.72
C CYS A 30 -15.39 -7.39 -4.23
N LEU A 31 -15.14 -6.27 -4.93
CA LEU A 31 -14.85 -6.26 -6.36
C LEU A 31 -13.35 -6.05 -6.54
N LEU A 32 -12.68 -7.05 -7.08
CA LEU A 32 -11.23 -7.17 -7.18
C LEU A 32 -10.81 -6.94 -8.64
N TYR A 33 -10.07 -5.86 -8.89
CA TYR A 33 -9.56 -5.50 -10.21
C TYR A 33 -8.15 -6.04 -10.40
N LEU A 34 -8.00 -7.13 -11.15
CA LEU A 34 -6.69 -7.67 -11.56
C LEU A 34 -6.16 -6.84 -12.73
N VAL A 35 -5.07 -6.12 -12.52
CA VAL A 35 -4.55 -5.19 -13.50
C VAL A 35 -3.13 -5.57 -13.93
N HIS A 36 -2.93 -5.70 -15.23
CA HIS A 36 -1.61 -5.80 -15.83
C HIS A 36 -1.39 -4.69 -16.83
N THR A 37 -0.28 -3.96 -16.67
CA THR A 37 0.16 -2.94 -17.61
C THR A 37 1.38 -3.44 -18.39
N TYR A 38 1.45 -3.06 -19.65
CA TYR A 38 2.57 -3.39 -20.52
C TYR A 38 2.91 -2.21 -21.44
N THR A 39 4.20 -2.08 -21.72
CA THR A 39 4.73 -1.14 -22.71
C THR A 39 5.61 -1.94 -23.66
N PRO A 40 5.64 -1.64 -24.97
CA PRO A 40 6.61 -2.26 -25.88
C PRO A 40 8.03 -1.96 -25.43
N ILE A 41 8.91 -2.96 -25.52
CA ILE A 41 10.34 -2.84 -25.20
C ILE A 41 11.02 -1.76 -26.04
N LEU A 42 10.42 -1.40 -27.17
CA LEU A 42 10.93 -0.42 -28.15
C LEU A 42 10.12 0.90 -28.14
N TYR A 43 9.43 1.23 -27.05
CA TYR A 43 8.72 2.51 -26.98
C TYR A 43 9.74 3.65 -26.88
N ASN A 44 10.16 4.15 -28.05
CA ASN A 44 10.80 5.44 -28.19
C ASN A 44 9.69 6.47 -28.51
N PRO A 45 9.43 7.47 -27.64
CA PRO A 45 8.39 8.48 -27.89
C PRO A 45 8.57 9.24 -29.19
N GLU A 46 9.81 9.29 -29.73
CA GLU A 46 10.18 9.95 -30.96
C GLU A 46 9.95 9.09 -32.23
N LEU A 47 9.76 7.78 -32.05
CA LEU A 47 9.43 6.86 -33.14
C LEU A 47 7.90 6.70 -33.19
N SER A 48 7.26 7.33 -34.15
CA SER A 48 5.84 7.09 -34.43
C SER A 48 5.63 5.59 -34.63
N LEU A 49 4.66 4.98 -33.91
CA LEU A 49 4.22 3.60 -34.09
C LEU A 49 3.53 3.46 -35.45
N THR A 50 4.28 3.55 -36.54
CA THR A 50 3.74 3.63 -37.91
C THR A 50 4.02 2.36 -38.71
N SER A 51 4.86 1.45 -38.19
CA SER A 51 5.13 0.23 -38.90
C SER A 51 4.08 -0.85 -38.60
N ARG A 52 3.71 -1.59 -39.66
CA ARG A 52 2.80 -2.76 -39.52
C ARG A 52 3.33 -3.77 -38.48
N ARG A 53 4.63 -3.91 -38.38
CA ARG A 53 5.30 -4.79 -37.42
C ARG A 53 5.11 -4.36 -35.97
N ASP A 54 5.08 -3.06 -35.68
CA ASP A 54 4.86 -2.54 -34.33
C ASP A 54 3.41 -2.79 -33.87
N LEU A 55 2.45 -2.65 -34.78
CA LEU A 55 1.03 -2.96 -34.50
C LEU A 55 0.84 -4.46 -34.22
N GLU A 56 1.49 -5.34 -34.98
CA GLU A 56 1.45 -6.79 -34.75
C GLU A 56 2.05 -7.17 -33.38
N LEU A 57 3.18 -6.56 -33.00
CA LEU A 57 3.82 -6.77 -31.69
C LEU A 57 2.94 -6.28 -30.54
N MET A 58 2.27 -5.14 -30.70
CA MET A 58 1.31 -4.65 -29.72
C MET A 58 0.13 -5.60 -29.53
N ASP A 59 -0.44 -6.13 -30.61
CA ASP A 59 -1.54 -7.10 -30.56
C ASP A 59 -1.13 -8.41 -29.89
N ILE A 60 0.06 -8.91 -30.17
CA ILE A 60 0.61 -10.11 -29.51
C ILE A 60 0.77 -9.85 -28.01
N THR A 61 1.35 -8.71 -27.63
CA THR A 61 1.57 -8.36 -26.23
C THR A 61 0.25 -8.20 -25.48
N ARG A 62 -0.75 -7.55 -26.10
CA ARG A 62 -2.09 -7.41 -25.56
C ARG A 62 -2.75 -8.77 -25.33
N LYS A 63 -2.74 -9.66 -26.33
CA LYS A 63 -3.32 -11.01 -26.22
C LYS A 63 -2.63 -11.83 -25.13
N ASN A 64 -1.31 -11.75 -25.04
CA ASN A 64 -0.55 -12.42 -23.98
C ASN A 64 -0.93 -11.91 -22.59
N SER A 65 -1.04 -10.59 -22.41
CA SER A 65 -1.49 -9.97 -21.16
C SER A 65 -2.90 -10.45 -20.76
N GLN A 66 -3.86 -10.40 -21.69
CA GLN A 66 -5.23 -10.85 -21.46
C GLN A 66 -5.30 -12.34 -21.10
N ASN A 67 -4.56 -13.19 -21.82
CA ASN A 67 -4.53 -14.64 -21.55
C ASN A 67 -3.92 -14.95 -20.17
N ARG A 68 -2.87 -14.23 -19.76
CA ARG A 68 -2.25 -14.40 -18.43
C ARG A 68 -3.18 -13.92 -17.32
N LEU A 69 -3.89 -12.79 -17.50
CA LEU A 69 -4.91 -12.32 -16.56
C LEU A 69 -6.06 -13.34 -16.41
N LYS A 70 -6.54 -13.87 -17.53
CA LYS A 70 -7.58 -14.94 -17.52
C LYS A 70 -7.12 -16.15 -16.72
N LYS A 71 -5.93 -16.69 -17.00
CA LYS A 71 -5.34 -17.81 -16.26
C LYS A 71 -5.15 -17.49 -14.76
N THR A 72 -4.77 -16.25 -14.44
CA THR A 72 -4.64 -15.81 -13.04
C THR A 72 -6.00 -15.82 -12.34
N LYS A 73 -7.04 -15.30 -12.98
CA LYS A 73 -8.42 -15.33 -12.46
C LYS A 73 -8.92 -16.76 -12.28
N GLU A 74 -8.73 -17.63 -13.26
CA GLU A 74 -9.10 -19.05 -13.16
C GLU A 74 -8.41 -19.73 -11.99
N LYS A 75 -7.09 -19.52 -11.83
CA LYS A 75 -6.30 -20.03 -10.70
C LYS A 75 -6.80 -19.52 -9.34
N ILE A 76 -7.26 -18.26 -9.28
CA ILE A 76 -7.85 -17.70 -8.05
C ILE A 76 -9.17 -18.43 -7.74
N LEU A 77 -10.07 -18.53 -8.71
CA LEU A 77 -11.39 -19.16 -8.53
C LEU A 77 -11.25 -20.64 -8.12
N GLU A 78 -10.23 -21.34 -8.62
CA GLU A 78 -9.93 -22.72 -8.23
C GLU A 78 -9.39 -22.82 -6.80
N LYS A 79 -8.43 -21.95 -6.41
CA LYS A 79 -7.72 -22.07 -5.13
C LYS A 79 -8.37 -21.33 -3.97
N TYR A 80 -9.13 -20.28 -4.27
CA TYR A 80 -9.77 -19.39 -3.30
C TYR A 80 -11.25 -19.16 -3.68
N PRO A 81 -12.07 -20.22 -3.78
CA PRO A 81 -13.49 -20.05 -4.09
C PRO A 81 -14.17 -19.23 -2.99
N ASN A 82 -14.83 -18.14 -3.38
CA ASN A 82 -15.52 -17.25 -2.43
C ASN A 82 -16.62 -16.47 -3.14
N ASP A 83 -17.87 -16.68 -2.78
CA ASP A 83 -19.04 -16.04 -3.38
C ASP A 83 -19.10 -14.51 -3.11
N LYS A 84 -18.35 -14.03 -2.11
CA LYS A 84 -18.25 -12.60 -1.77
C LYS A 84 -17.25 -11.86 -2.66
N HIS A 85 -16.45 -12.58 -3.47
CA HIS A 85 -15.42 -11.99 -4.30
C HIS A 85 -15.80 -12.01 -5.77
N GLN A 86 -15.92 -10.82 -6.36
CA GLN A 86 -16.09 -10.63 -7.79
C GLN A 86 -14.79 -10.13 -8.41
N PHE A 87 -14.50 -10.52 -9.67
CA PHE A 87 -13.25 -10.19 -10.34
C PHE A 87 -13.46 -9.56 -11.69
N GLU A 88 -12.81 -8.43 -11.91
CA GLU A 88 -12.58 -7.81 -13.20
C GLU A 88 -11.12 -7.91 -13.61
N THR A 89 -10.85 -8.01 -14.91
CA THR A 89 -9.48 -8.06 -15.44
C THR A 89 -9.24 -6.90 -16.39
N ILE A 90 -8.15 -6.15 -16.18
CA ILE A 90 -7.79 -4.99 -16.98
C ILE A 90 -6.38 -5.18 -17.53
N SER A 91 -6.30 -5.22 -18.86
CA SER A 91 -5.04 -5.29 -19.61
C SER A 91 -4.85 -3.95 -20.30
N SER A 92 -3.83 -3.19 -19.91
CA SER A 92 -3.66 -1.81 -20.37
C SER A 92 -2.26 -1.56 -20.95
N PHE A 93 -2.23 -0.91 -22.11
CA PHE A 93 -1.02 -0.33 -22.69
C PHE A 93 -0.72 1.01 -22.02
N ASN A 94 -0.05 0.96 -20.88
CA ASN A 94 0.22 2.13 -20.07
C ASN A 94 1.36 1.85 -19.09
N THR A 95 1.88 2.89 -18.43
CA THR A 95 2.68 2.71 -17.20
C THR A 95 1.77 2.31 -16.04
N LEU A 96 2.30 1.54 -15.09
CA LEU A 96 1.52 1.13 -13.92
C LEU A 96 1.01 2.34 -13.12
N GLN A 97 1.84 3.36 -12.98
CA GLN A 97 1.47 4.58 -12.25
C GLN A 97 0.27 5.29 -12.88
N SER A 98 0.34 5.59 -14.19
CA SER A 98 -0.75 6.29 -14.88
C SER A 98 -2.05 5.47 -14.87
N GLU A 99 -1.93 4.13 -14.95
CA GLU A 99 -3.11 3.27 -14.90
C GLU A 99 -3.71 3.21 -13.49
N ILE A 100 -2.89 3.18 -12.43
CA ILE A 100 -3.38 3.28 -11.04
C ILE A 100 -4.15 4.60 -10.85
N GLU A 101 -3.60 5.73 -11.24
CA GLU A 101 -4.26 7.04 -11.11
C GLU A 101 -5.61 7.06 -11.82
N LYS A 102 -5.64 6.61 -13.10
CA LYS A 102 -6.85 6.51 -13.90
C LYS A 102 -7.92 5.60 -13.27
N LEU A 103 -7.52 4.39 -12.82
CA LEU A 103 -8.46 3.40 -12.28
C LEU A 103 -8.97 3.79 -10.91
N THR A 104 -8.14 4.41 -10.07
CA THR A 104 -8.57 4.87 -8.74
C THR A 104 -9.65 5.93 -8.84
N GLU A 105 -9.59 6.81 -9.82
CA GLU A 105 -10.64 7.81 -10.07
C GLU A 105 -11.86 7.19 -10.75
N ALA A 106 -11.66 6.45 -11.86
CA ALA A 106 -12.76 5.92 -12.68
C ALA A 106 -13.64 4.89 -11.93
N HIS A 107 -13.04 4.06 -11.09
CA HIS A 107 -13.74 2.99 -10.37
C HIS A 107 -13.94 3.26 -8.88
N ALA A 108 -13.50 4.41 -8.36
CA ALA A 108 -13.50 4.73 -6.93
C ALA A 108 -12.86 3.61 -6.09
N ILE A 109 -11.62 3.23 -6.46
CA ILE A 109 -10.85 2.20 -5.74
C ILE A 109 -10.57 2.68 -4.32
N GLU A 110 -10.82 1.81 -3.34
CA GLU A 110 -10.68 2.11 -1.92
C GLU A 110 -9.32 1.65 -1.36
N LEU A 111 -8.74 0.61 -1.96
CA LEU A 111 -7.46 0.05 -1.53
C LEU A 111 -6.70 -0.53 -2.72
N ILE A 112 -5.38 -0.33 -2.75
CA ILE A 112 -4.48 -1.00 -3.67
C ILE A 112 -3.69 -2.02 -2.86
N VAL A 113 -3.64 -3.30 -3.29
CA VAL A 113 -2.78 -4.30 -2.67
C VAL A 113 -1.75 -4.77 -3.69
N MET A 114 -0.47 -4.62 -3.37
CA MET A 114 0.61 -4.95 -4.30
C MET A 114 1.85 -5.49 -3.58
N GLY A 115 2.65 -6.26 -4.30
CA GLY A 115 3.94 -6.74 -3.78
C GLY A 115 4.96 -5.61 -3.67
N THR A 116 5.89 -5.71 -2.73
CA THR A 116 6.98 -4.72 -2.56
C THR A 116 8.02 -4.77 -3.66
N LYS A 117 8.17 -5.90 -4.40
CA LYS A 117 9.10 -6.09 -5.51
C LYS A 117 8.36 -6.60 -6.74
N GLY A 118 8.85 -6.26 -7.92
CA GLY A 118 8.37 -6.81 -9.18
C GLY A 118 9.27 -7.94 -9.71
N ALA A 119 9.07 -8.31 -10.97
CA ALA A 119 9.79 -9.39 -11.65
C ALA A 119 11.33 -9.21 -11.72
N SER A 120 11.84 -7.98 -11.60
CA SER A 120 13.29 -7.67 -11.66
C SER A 120 14.09 -8.11 -10.43
N GLY A 121 13.45 -8.42 -9.30
CA GLY A 121 13.98 -9.18 -8.17
C GLY A 121 15.34 -8.82 -7.57
N ILE A 122 15.83 -7.58 -7.74
CA ILE A 122 17.15 -7.16 -7.22
C ILE A 122 17.15 -7.29 -5.69
N GLN A 123 17.99 -8.17 -5.16
CA GLN A 123 17.97 -8.62 -3.75
C GLN A 123 18.22 -7.51 -2.71
N LYS A 124 18.82 -6.38 -3.10
CA LYS A 124 19.18 -5.28 -2.18
C LYS A 124 18.14 -4.15 -2.08
N ILE A 125 17.08 -4.16 -2.89
CA ILE A 125 16.06 -3.09 -2.91
C ILE A 125 14.83 -3.57 -2.15
N LEU A 126 14.44 -2.83 -1.11
CA LEU A 126 13.30 -3.14 -0.23
C LEU A 126 11.95 -2.97 -0.93
N PHE A 127 11.83 -1.93 -1.73
CA PHE A 127 10.68 -1.63 -2.56
C PHE A 127 11.09 -1.49 -4.03
N GLY A 128 10.36 -2.13 -4.92
CA GLY A 128 10.49 -1.87 -6.35
C GLY A 128 10.05 -0.44 -6.69
N THR A 129 10.62 0.09 -7.75
CA THR A 129 10.32 1.45 -8.24
C THR A 129 8.82 1.70 -8.40
N ASN A 130 8.08 0.72 -8.94
CA ASN A 130 6.64 0.82 -9.12
C ASN A 130 5.88 0.97 -7.79
N THR A 131 6.29 0.26 -6.74
CA THR A 131 5.64 0.37 -5.42
C THR A 131 5.92 1.71 -4.77
N ILE A 132 7.17 2.20 -4.86
CA ILE A 132 7.53 3.54 -4.37
C ILE A 132 6.72 4.60 -5.11
N HIS A 133 6.68 4.57 -6.43
CA HIS A 133 5.94 5.53 -7.23
C HIS A 133 4.43 5.50 -6.93
N ALA A 134 3.85 4.30 -6.76
CA ALA A 134 2.46 4.17 -6.37
C ALA A 134 2.21 4.81 -5.00
N ILE A 135 3.05 4.52 -4.01
CA ILE A 135 2.97 5.12 -2.68
C ILE A 135 3.07 6.64 -2.75
N ASP A 136 4.01 7.19 -3.53
CA ASP A 136 4.25 8.64 -3.58
C ASP A 136 3.16 9.42 -4.29
N LYS A 137 2.51 8.85 -5.29
CA LYS A 137 1.64 9.59 -6.21
C LYS A 137 0.15 9.38 -6.00
N THR A 138 -0.28 8.17 -5.60
CA THR A 138 -1.72 7.90 -5.48
C THR A 138 -2.33 8.55 -4.23
N LYS A 139 -3.61 8.90 -4.33
CA LYS A 139 -4.44 9.33 -3.19
C LYS A 139 -5.20 8.16 -2.54
N CYS A 140 -5.01 6.97 -3.05
CA CYS A 140 -5.62 5.75 -2.54
C CYS A 140 -4.71 5.08 -1.50
N PRO A 141 -5.23 4.49 -0.43
CA PRO A 141 -4.47 3.63 0.48
C PRO A 141 -3.76 2.50 -0.26
N ILE A 142 -2.54 2.17 0.17
CA ILE A 142 -1.76 1.06 -0.39
C ILE A 142 -1.36 0.09 0.71
N LEU A 143 -1.67 -1.18 0.51
CA LEU A 143 -1.15 -2.29 1.30
C LEU A 143 -0.03 -2.98 0.51
N ALA A 144 1.20 -2.77 0.94
CA ALA A 144 2.40 -3.33 0.34
C ALA A 144 2.80 -4.63 1.06
N ILE A 145 2.85 -5.75 0.31
CA ILE A 145 3.12 -7.07 0.86
C ILE A 145 4.57 -7.47 0.56
N PRO A 146 5.38 -7.78 1.58
CA PRO A 146 6.76 -8.23 1.40
C PRO A 146 6.84 -9.54 0.64
N GLN A 147 7.96 -9.73 -0.05
CA GLN A 147 8.23 -10.99 -0.75
C GLN A 147 8.22 -12.16 0.24
N LYS A 148 7.58 -13.27 -0.15
CA LYS A 148 7.50 -14.50 0.67
C LYS A 148 6.85 -14.31 2.05
N HIS A 149 5.97 -13.32 2.17
CA HIS A 149 5.20 -13.10 3.40
C HIS A 149 3.75 -13.59 3.19
N PRO A 150 3.43 -14.83 3.53
CA PRO A 150 2.05 -15.33 3.42
C PRO A 150 1.14 -14.59 4.40
N PHE A 151 -0.16 -14.65 4.15
CA PHE A 151 -1.14 -14.08 5.08
C PHE A 151 -1.05 -14.78 6.45
N SER A 152 -1.08 -13.98 7.49
CA SER A 152 -1.30 -14.38 8.88
C SER A 152 -2.31 -13.43 9.52
N PRO A 153 -3.07 -13.87 10.54
CA PRO A 153 -4.02 -13.00 11.23
C PRO A 153 -3.34 -11.73 11.73
N LEU A 154 -4.00 -10.59 11.52
CA LEU A 154 -3.50 -9.27 11.92
C LEU A 154 -3.88 -8.98 13.37
N VAL A 155 -3.22 -9.64 14.32
CA VAL A 155 -3.53 -9.51 15.76
C VAL A 155 -2.96 -8.21 16.34
N LYS A 156 -1.75 -7.82 15.92
CA LYS A 156 -1.07 -6.62 16.43
C LYS A 156 -0.66 -5.69 15.30
N ILE A 157 -1.21 -4.49 15.33
CA ILE A 157 -0.94 -3.44 14.34
C ILE A 157 -0.11 -2.34 14.99
N LEU A 158 1.00 -1.95 14.37
CA LEU A 158 1.81 -0.83 14.80
C LEU A 158 1.45 0.43 13.99
N PHE A 159 1.10 1.50 14.68
CA PHE A 159 0.81 2.80 14.11
C PHE A 159 1.73 3.89 14.69
N PRO A 160 2.92 4.11 14.12
CA PRO A 160 3.80 5.21 14.53
C PRO A 160 3.20 6.56 14.15
N THR A 161 3.26 7.53 15.08
CA THR A 161 2.76 8.88 14.84
C THR A 161 3.43 9.90 15.76
N ASN A 162 3.68 11.11 15.26
CA ASN A 162 4.12 12.27 16.03
C ASN A 162 2.99 13.22 16.41
N TYR A 163 1.73 12.84 16.13
CA TYR A 163 0.53 13.63 16.36
C TYR A 163 0.49 15.01 15.66
N GLU A 164 1.30 15.24 14.64
CA GLU A 164 1.28 16.53 13.88
C GLU A 164 0.09 16.62 12.91
N VAL A 165 -0.56 15.51 12.62
CA VAL A 165 -1.66 15.45 11.67
C VAL A 165 -2.99 15.56 12.41
N ASN A 166 -3.91 16.33 11.85
CA ASN A 166 -5.31 16.30 12.25
C ASN A 166 -5.95 15.01 11.71
N PHE A 167 -6.22 14.06 12.60
CA PHE A 167 -6.75 12.75 12.23
C PHE A 167 -8.22 12.86 11.84
N GLN A 168 -8.56 12.35 10.67
CA GLN A 168 -9.93 12.26 10.18
C GLN A 168 -10.32 10.79 10.00
N LYS A 169 -11.61 10.48 10.19
CA LYS A 169 -12.13 9.11 10.04
C LYS A 169 -11.86 8.57 8.63
N GLU A 170 -12.00 9.42 7.63
CA GLU A 170 -11.76 9.10 6.21
C GLU A 170 -10.30 8.69 5.97
N THR A 171 -9.34 9.40 6.57
CA THR A 171 -7.91 9.06 6.49
C THR A 171 -7.59 7.72 7.13
N LEU A 172 -8.24 7.39 8.25
CA LEU A 172 -7.98 6.16 9.00
C LEU A 172 -8.93 5.02 8.65
N LYS A 173 -9.85 5.21 7.68
CA LYS A 173 -10.90 4.24 7.32
C LYS A 173 -10.36 2.82 7.20
N GLU A 174 -9.32 2.61 6.39
CA GLU A 174 -8.75 1.28 6.16
C GLU A 174 -8.17 0.67 7.44
N LEU A 175 -7.47 1.45 8.27
CA LEU A 175 -6.94 0.99 9.54
C LEU A 175 -8.07 0.59 10.50
N LEU A 176 -9.12 1.40 10.59
CA LEU A 176 -10.26 1.14 11.47
C LEU A 176 -11.01 -0.12 11.02
N GLU A 177 -11.26 -0.28 9.72
CA GLU A 177 -11.92 -1.47 9.16
C GLU A 177 -11.09 -2.74 9.38
N ILE A 178 -9.79 -2.71 9.08
CA ILE A 178 -8.90 -3.85 9.29
C ILE A 178 -8.82 -4.18 10.79
N GLY A 179 -8.64 -3.18 11.65
CA GLY A 179 -8.55 -3.36 13.09
C GLY A 179 -9.82 -3.99 13.68
N THR A 180 -10.99 -3.52 13.25
CA THR A 180 -12.28 -4.05 13.68
C THR A 180 -12.51 -5.48 13.20
N ASN A 181 -12.32 -5.72 11.89
CA ASN A 181 -12.63 -7.02 11.29
C ASN A 181 -11.70 -8.15 11.75
N ASN A 182 -10.47 -7.80 12.16
CA ASN A 182 -9.49 -8.77 12.66
C ASN A 182 -9.36 -8.78 14.19
N HIS A 183 -10.19 -8.00 14.92
CA HIS A 183 -10.08 -7.83 16.37
C HIS A 183 -8.66 -7.49 16.82
N SER A 184 -8.00 -6.61 16.07
CA SER A 184 -6.59 -6.27 16.26
C SER A 184 -6.38 -5.38 17.48
N MET A 185 -5.24 -5.55 18.16
CA MET A 185 -4.68 -4.57 19.10
C MET A 185 -3.85 -3.55 18.32
N ILE A 186 -4.22 -2.28 18.37
CA ILE A 186 -3.47 -1.20 17.71
C ILE A 186 -2.49 -0.58 18.70
N HIS A 187 -1.19 -0.70 18.43
CA HIS A 187 -0.13 -0.07 19.19
C HIS A 187 0.21 1.29 18.56
N ILE A 188 -0.21 2.37 19.19
CA ILE A 188 0.06 3.74 18.73
C ILE A 188 1.39 4.17 19.36
N LEU A 189 2.43 4.31 18.54
CA LEU A 189 3.79 4.57 18.98
C LEU A 189 4.19 6.01 18.69
N ASN A 190 4.49 6.76 19.75
CA ASN A 190 5.05 8.10 19.64
C ASN A 190 6.50 8.11 20.13
N ALA A 191 7.41 8.57 19.27
CA ALA A 191 8.79 8.82 19.61
C ALA A 191 9.07 10.32 19.54
N THR A 192 9.62 10.89 20.62
CA THR A 192 9.97 12.32 20.71
C THR A 192 11.37 12.50 21.24
N TYR A 193 12.02 13.59 20.80
CA TYR A 193 13.33 14.01 21.33
C TYR A 193 13.14 14.98 22.51
N GLY A 194 12.78 14.48 23.69
CA GLY A 194 12.77 15.25 24.93
C GLY A 194 11.83 16.46 24.99
N TYR A 195 10.88 16.57 24.06
CA TYR A 195 9.93 17.70 24.02
C TYR A 195 8.54 17.23 24.44
N ASN A 196 7.92 17.98 25.35
CA ASN A 196 6.50 17.82 25.64
C ASN A 196 5.66 18.06 24.37
N LEU A 197 4.61 17.27 24.18
CA LEU A 197 3.65 17.49 23.11
C LEU A 197 3.12 18.94 23.15
N SER A 198 3.08 19.60 22.01
CA SER A 198 2.43 20.89 21.85
C SER A 198 0.92 20.78 22.14
N THR A 199 0.25 21.91 22.33
CA THR A 199 -1.21 21.95 22.52
C THR A 199 -1.92 21.25 21.36
N GLN A 200 -1.52 21.55 20.12
CA GLN A 200 -2.10 20.93 18.93
C GLN A 200 -1.87 19.41 18.87
N GLN A 201 -0.69 18.93 19.23
CA GLN A 201 -0.41 17.49 19.28
C GLN A 201 -1.24 16.77 20.35
N LYS A 202 -1.47 17.44 21.51
CA LYS A 202 -2.37 16.91 22.56
C LYS A 202 -3.81 16.81 22.07
N GLU A 203 -4.30 17.82 21.37
CA GLU A 203 -5.65 17.80 20.76
C GLU A 203 -5.77 16.70 19.71
N ASN A 204 -4.77 16.57 18.82
CA ASN A 204 -4.74 15.53 17.79
C ASN A 204 -4.68 14.12 18.41
N LYS A 205 -3.94 13.93 19.52
CA LYS A 205 -3.92 12.67 20.27
C LYS A 205 -5.30 12.33 20.82
N LEU A 206 -5.99 13.29 21.44
CA LEU A 206 -7.35 13.10 21.96
C LEU A 206 -8.34 12.78 20.83
N GLN A 207 -8.19 13.41 19.67
CA GLN A 207 -9.00 13.09 18.50
C GLN A 207 -8.75 11.65 18.01
N LEU A 208 -7.49 11.23 17.97
CA LEU A 208 -7.11 9.87 17.59
C LEU A 208 -7.71 8.83 18.55
N GLU A 209 -7.65 9.08 19.86
CA GLU A 209 -8.24 8.24 20.87
C GLU A 209 -9.77 8.06 20.68
N LYS A 210 -10.48 9.15 20.36
CA LYS A 210 -11.91 9.10 20.02
C LYS A 210 -12.19 8.27 18.77
N LEU A 211 -11.32 8.34 17.73
CA LEU A 211 -11.48 7.57 16.51
C LEU A 211 -11.27 6.06 16.72
N PHE A 212 -10.43 5.68 17.68
CA PHE A 212 -10.21 4.28 18.05
C PHE A 212 -11.19 3.76 19.11
N HIS A 213 -12.17 4.57 19.52
CA HIS A 213 -13.21 4.10 20.44
C HIS A 213 -13.90 2.84 19.89
N GLY A 214 -13.92 1.77 20.70
CA GLY A 214 -14.46 0.47 20.29
C GLY A 214 -13.46 -0.49 19.62
N ILE A 215 -12.21 -0.04 19.38
CA ILE A 215 -11.11 -0.89 18.90
C ILE A 215 -10.07 -0.98 20.00
N ALA A 216 -9.56 -2.17 20.27
CA ALA A 216 -8.49 -2.36 21.25
C ALA A 216 -7.22 -1.59 20.82
N HIS A 217 -6.73 -0.69 21.67
CA HIS A 217 -5.55 0.11 21.37
C HIS A 217 -4.74 0.48 22.60
N LEU A 218 -3.43 0.71 22.42
CA LEU A 218 -2.50 1.13 23.47
C LEU A 218 -1.61 2.24 22.94
N PHE A 219 -1.48 3.33 23.71
CA PHE A 219 -0.54 4.39 23.44
C PHE A 219 0.81 4.09 24.08
N HIS A 220 1.87 4.16 23.30
CA HIS A 220 3.26 4.01 23.73
C HIS A 220 3.98 5.32 23.50
N PHE A 221 4.73 5.74 24.48
CA PHE A 221 5.57 6.91 24.44
C PHE A 221 7.01 6.49 24.71
N VAL A 222 7.93 6.86 23.82
CA VAL A 222 9.36 6.61 23.97
C VAL A 222 10.08 7.94 23.84
N ASP A 223 10.81 8.28 24.89
CA ASP A 223 11.57 9.52 24.98
C ASP A 223 13.01 9.34 24.50
N ASN A 224 13.62 10.42 23.98
CA ASN A 224 15.03 10.53 23.61
C ASN A 224 15.56 9.51 22.57
N GLN A 225 14.70 8.96 21.72
CA GLN A 225 15.12 8.11 20.61
C GLN A 225 14.63 8.66 19.26
N ASN A 226 15.39 8.39 18.20
CA ASN A 226 14.88 8.66 16.87
C ASN A 226 13.75 7.68 16.54
N THR A 227 12.83 8.11 15.68
CA THR A 227 11.62 7.35 15.37
C THR A 227 11.92 5.97 14.77
N GLU A 228 12.98 5.85 13.98
CA GLU A 228 13.38 4.60 13.32
C GLU A 228 13.88 3.56 14.33
N GLU A 229 14.77 3.98 15.21
CA GLU A 229 15.30 3.16 16.28
C GLU A 229 14.19 2.73 17.24
N THR A 230 13.28 3.64 17.55
CA THR A 230 12.10 3.35 18.37
C THR A 230 11.21 2.28 17.75
N ILE A 231 10.92 2.36 16.44
CA ILE A 231 10.14 1.36 15.72
C ILE A 231 10.87 0.00 15.73
N GLU A 232 12.17 -0.02 15.45
CA GLU A 232 12.93 -1.26 15.42
C GLU A 232 13.03 -1.91 16.82
N ASN A 233 13.26 -1.13 17.86
CA ASN A 233 13.30 -1.63 19.24
C ASN A 233 11.92 -2.12 19.70
N PHE A 234 10.85 -1.42 19.31
CA PHE A 234 9.49 -1.86 19.61
C PHE A 234 9.17 -3.21 18.94
N LYS A 235 9.52 -3.39 17.67
CA LYS A 235 9.34 -4.63 16.91
C LYS A 235 10.14 -5.82 17.47
N LYS A 236 11.33 -5.58 18.06
CA LYS A 236 12.11 -6.64 18.71
C LYS A 236 11.41 -7.21 19.94
N ASN A 237 10.69 -6.35 20.68
CA ASN A 237 10.04 -6.72 21.93
C ASN A 237 8.54 -7.07 21.75
N THR A 238 7.94 -6.66 20.67
CA THR A 238 6.51 -6.89 20.39
C THR A 238 6.34 -7.44 18.98
N PRO A 239 5.90 -8.69 18.82
CA PRO A 239 5.61 -9.22 17.48
C PRO A 239 4.48 -8.41 16.84
N ILE A 240 4.77 -7.81 15.69
CA ILE A 240 3.84 -6.97 14.92
C ILE A 240 3.48 -7.70 13.62
N ASP A 241 2.21 -7.63 13.24
CA ASP A 241 1.69 -8.28 12.03
C ASP A 241 1.53 -7.31 10.87
N LEU A 242 1.20 -6.05 11.16
CA LEU A 242 1.02 -4.98 10.18
C LEU A 242 1.61 -3.67 10.70
N ILE A 243 2.32 -2.95 9.86
CA ILE A 243 2.74 -1.56 10.13
C ILE A 243 1.84 -0.63 9.33
N VAL A 244 1.35 0.43 9.96
CA VAL A 244 0.53 1.46 9.31
C VAL A 244 1.25 2.79 9.38
N MET A 245 1.35 3.50 8.25
CA MET A 245 1.99 4.82 8.19
C MET A 245 1.12 5.82 7.44
N LEU A 246 1.12 7.05 7.91
CA LEU A 246 0.52 8.17 7.20
C LEU A 246 1.50 8.76 6.20
N ARG A 247 1.07 8.96 4.98
CA ARG A 247 1.82 9.73 3.98
C ARG A 247 1.40 11.19 4.03
N TYR A 248 2.26 12.02 4.61
CA TYR A 248 2.08 13.46 4.71
C TYR A 248 3.34 14.18 4.22
N LYS A 249 3.21 15.36 3.58
CA LYS A 249 4.38 16.19 3.17
C LYS A 249 5.25 16.49 4.39
N HIS A 250 6.56 16.32 4.25
CA HIS A 250 7.58 16.57 5.27
C HIS A 250 7.58 15.65 6.49
N THR A 251 6.94 14.49 6.44
CA THR A 251 6.99 13.51 7.53
C THR A 251 8.16 12.53 7.38
N PHE A 252 8.37 11.79 8.46
CA PHE A 252 9.23 10.61 8.56
C PHE A 252 9.21 9.71 7.31
N PHE A 253 8.07 9.65 6.60
CA PHE A 253 7.91 8.89 5.37
C PHE A 253 8.84 9.34 4.24
N GLU A 254 9.03 10.66 4.04
CA GLU A 254 10.00 11.18 3.06
C GLU A 254 11.43 10.79 3.42
N LYS A 255 11.76 10.76 4.72
CA LYS A 255 13.06 10.29 5.19
C LYS A 255 13.24 8.79 5.01
N LEU A 256 12.21 7.97 5.24
CA LEU A 256 12.24 6.53 4.99
C LEU A 256 12.41 6.17 3.51
N PHE A 257 11.88 6.99 2.60
CA PHE A 257 11.94 6.77 1.16
C PHE A 257 12.93 7.68 0.43
N SER A 258 13.59 8.62 1.12
CA SER A 258 14.71 9.35 0.53
C SER A 258 15.85 8.38 0.24
N SER A 259 16.40 8.45 -0.95
CA SER A 259 17.40 7.51 -1.47
C SER A 259 18.64 7.31 -0.58
N SER A 260 18.95 8.27 0.30
CA SER A 260 20.06 8.19 1.25
C SER A 260 19.75 7.32 2.49
N LEU A 261 18.49 7.24 2.92
CA LEU A 261 18.08 6.50 4.12
C LEU A 261 17.69 5.04 3.83
N ILE A 262 17.12 4.77 2.67
CA ILE A 262 16.86 3.39 2.21
C ILE A 262 18.17 2.58 2.17
N HIS A 263 19.30 3.25 1.86
CA HIS A 263 20.62 2.61 1.81
C HIS A 263 21.30 2.50 3.19
N GLN A 264 20.99 3.37 4.15
CA GLN A 264 21.68 3.41 5.44
C GLN A 264 21.05 2.57 6.55
N ILE A 265 19.73 2.38 6.55
CA ILE A 265 19.02 1.82 7.71
C ILE A 265 18.71 0.33 7.57
N GLY A 266 18.95 -0.31 6.42
CA GLY A 266 18.65 -1.76 6.29
C GLY A 266 17.23 -2.11 6.78
N PHE A 267 16.27 -1.18 6.62
CA PHE A 267 14.89 -1.38 7.02
C PHE A 267 14.30 -2.52 6.18
N HIS A 268 14.63 -3.72 6.57
CA HIS A 268 14.06 -4.91 5.98
C HIS A 268 12.59 -4.96 6.39
N LEU A 269 11.73 -4.42 5.53
CA LEU A 269 10.29 -4.55 5.71
C LEU A 269 9.94 -6.04 5.60
N GLN A 270 9.99 -6.71 6.73
CA GLN A 270 9.61 -8.12 6.85
C GLN A 270 8.12 -8.28 7.10
N LYS A 271 7.40 -7.18 7.34
CA LYS A 271 5.98 -7.14 7.65
C LYS A 271 5.22 -6.32 6.61
N PRO A 272 3.96 -6.63 6.35
CA PRO A 272 3.09 -5.81 5.51
C PRO A 272 3.04 -4.36 5.98
N LEU A 273 2.96 -3.44 5.02
CA LEU A 273 2.88 -2.01 5.26
C LEU A 273 1.62 -1.42 4.63
N LEU A 274 0.76 -0.86 5.46
CA LEU A 274 -0.38 -0.06 5.00
C LEU A 274 0.01 1.42 5.01
N VAL A 275 -0.04 2.04 3.85
CA VAL A 275 0.22 3.48 3.70
C VAL A 275 -1.10 4.20 3.46
N LEU A 276 -1.42 5.13 4.34
CA LEU A 276 -2.63 5.93 4.29
C LEU A 276 -2.30 7.35 3.82
N PRO A 277 -2.86 7.83 2.71
CA PRO A 277 -2.68 9.22 2.28
C PRO A 277 -3.47 10.15 3.20
N VAL A 278 -2.85 11.24 3.67
CA VAL A 278 -3.56 12.29 4.40
C VAL A 278 -4.34 13.14 3.41
N LEU A 279 -5.67 13.08 3.50
CA LEU A 279 -6.56 13.89 2.67
C LEU A 279 -6.66 15.29 3.26
N LYS A 280 -6.35 16.33 2.48
CA LYS A 280 -6.54 17.74 2.90
C LYS A 280 -8.02 18.09 2.92
N LYS A 281 -8.48 18.76 3.97
CA LYS A 281 -9.76 19.47 3.96
C LYS A 281 -9.72 20.55 2.88
N ASN A 282 -10.67 20.52 1.96
CA ASN A 282 -10.89 21.49 0.88
C ASN A 282 -9.79 21.56 -0.20
N GLY A 283 -10.02 20.85 -1.28
CA GLY A 283 -9.70 21.03 -2.71
C GLY A 283 -8.66 22.05 -3.23
N LYS A 284 -7.83 22.67 -2.41
CA LYS A 284 -6.74 23.53 -2.85
C LYS A 284 -5.42 22.79 -2.69
N SER A 285 -4.91 22.34 -3.80
CA SER A 285 -3.57 21.80 -3.94
C SER A 285 -2.54 22.91 -3.76
N ASP A 286 -1.87 22.96 -2.62
CA ASP A 286 -0.59 23.70 -2.54
C ASP A 286 0.52 22.89 -3.24
N TRP A 287 0.34 22.69 -4.55
CA TRP A 287 1.41 22.28 -5.44
C TRP A 287 2.02 23.55 -6.06
N LYS A 288 2.71 24.35 -5.29
CA LYS A 288 3.62 25.36 -5.84
C LYS A 288 5.00 25.14 -5.26
N SER A 289 5.89 24.85 -6.24
CA SER A 289 7.36 24.81 -6.24
C SER A 289 8.05 23.97 -5.18
#